data_bd77cab6342a0a399901c14cc368c897
#
_entry.id   bd77cab6342a0a399901c14cc368c897
#
_cell.length_a   1.000
_cell.length_b   1.000
_cell.length_c   1.000
_cell.angle_alpha   90.00
_cell.angle_beta   90.00
_cell.angle_gamma   90.00
#
_symmetry.space_group_name_H-M   'P 1'
#
loop_
_entity.id
_entity.type
_entity.pdbx_description
1 polymer ?
#
loop_
_entity_poly.entity_id
_entity_poly.type
_entity_poly.pdbx_seq_one_letter_code
_entity_poly.pdbx_strand_id
1 'polypeptide(L)'
;TFLGTGDLVSSSVSGANYGYTLIWSLVLALLARTFIVSAIAKYTLLNRFGDTQILEGYRRLFKFFPLFLAVVVLIAGFVIQSMFLKACATGFYQLTGGNWGGEYGTFISAIIVMVFTIFLVASKKQFKLFEYIARAASVTMIVFFVIALFQIGHFDVAGFLKGLFTFQVTAEDQSGVFGPLVVACATIGSVAGNMPNLLYSGFMRDKGWSGPRYRKLQQLDLITGMAPLFIINILFWAVAAEHVHAGGGSISDEFDMANMMADIMGPIGPFVLWLCIFCAAITSFPTQTRGFAQLAISGLHLGTKGEEKWKGRDEEDPWFKRIQMVVFTIVPIIASLPAAPNMVVLNIIGTSLCTSISLPFIVVGLIWLTSSKKYMMDCAVNKKWETAILVFLGIIAFVITIQLIPQLPGMFIDAFAQ
;
A
#
# COMPACT_ATOMS: atom_id res chain seq x y z
N THR A 1 3.82 9.18 3.25
CA THR A 1 2.79 9.15 2.20
C THR A 1 1.47 8.74 2.80
N PHE A 2 0.46 9.61 2.73
CA PHE A 2 -0.85 9.37 3.31
C PHE A 2 -1.76 8.59 2.37
N LEU A 3 -1.56 8.70 1.06
CA LEU A 3 -2.33 8.03 0.03
C LEU A 3 -1.38 7.34 -0.94
N GLY A 4 -1.60 6.05 -1.16
CA GLY A 4 -0.97 5.28 -2.23
C GLY A 4 -1.89 5.17 -3.45
N THR A 5 -1.33 5.08 -4.65
CA THR A 5 -2.12 4.80 -5.85
C THR A 5 -2.89 3.49 -5.70
N GLY A 6 -2.30 2.51 -5.02
CA GLY A 6 -2.96 1.24 -4.74
C GLY A 6 -4.23 1.36 -3.91
N ASP A 7 -4.27 2.30 -2.94
CA ASP A 7 -5.47 2.55 -2.13
C ASP A 7 -6.63 3.06 -3.00
N LEU A 8 -6.34 4.00 -3.93
CA LEU A 8 -7.29 4.54 -4.89
C LEU A 8 -7.84 3.42 -5.80
N VAL A 9 -6.94 2.65 -6.40
CA VAL A 9 -7.31 1.57 -7.32
C VAL A 9 -8.17 0.52 -6.61
N SER A 10 -7.71 -0.01 -5.47
CA SER A 10 -8.44 -1.05 -4.74
C SER A 10 -9.81 -0.59 -4.28
N SER A 11 -9.96 0.64 -3.78
CA SER A 11 -11.24 1.17 -3.34
C SER A 11 -12.22 1.39 -4.50
N SER A 12 -11.73 1.92 -5.64
CA SER A 12 -12.56 2.11 -6.85
C SER A 12 -13.01 0.79 -7.44
N VAL A 13 -12.11 -0.18 -7.62
CA VAL A 13 -12.44 -1.51 -8.16
C VAL A 13 -13.43 -2.25 -7.26
N SER A 14 -13.18 -2.24 -5.95
CA SER A 14 -14.09 -2.91 -5.00
C SER A 14 -15.49 -2.28 -4.99
N GLY A 15 -15.56 -0.94 -5.00
CA GLY A 15 -16.82 -0.21 -5.06
C GLY A 15 -17.58 -0.46 -6.37
N ALA A 16 -16.90 -0.40 -7.52
CA ALA A 16 -17.50 -0.60 -8.82
C ALA A 16 -17.99 -2.03 -9.05
N ASN A 17 -17.17 -3.03 -8.67
CA ASN A 17 -17.49 -4.41 -8.99
C ASN A 17 -18.44 -5.06 -7.97
N TYR A 18 -18.44 -4.59 -6.72
CA TYR A 18 -19.17 -5.23 -5.62
C TYR A 18 -20.07 -4.28 -4.81
N GLY A 19 -20.20 -3.02 -5.24
CA GLY A 19 -20.97 -2.03 -4.49
C GLY A 19 -20.50 -1.91 -3.05
N TYR A 20 -21.43 -1.97 -2.11
CA TYR A 20 -21.10 -1.94 -0.68
C TYR A 20 -20.89 -3.31 -0.03
N THR A 21 -21.01 -4.41 -0.76
CA THR A 21 -20.91 -5.77 -0.19
C THR A 21 -19.56 -6.02 0.47
N LEU A 22 -18.47 -5.51 -0.11
CA LEU A 22 -17.11 -5.68 0.40
C LEU A 22 -16.58 -4.50 1.24
N ILE A 23 -17.41 -3.49 1.57
CA ILE A 23 -16.97 -2.29 2.29
C ILE A 23 -16.35 -2.59 3.67
N TRP A 24 -16.77 -3.70 4.29
CA TRP A 24 -16.17 -4.20 5.53
C TRP A 24 -14.66 -4.44 5.39
N SER A 25 -14.19 -4.86 4.23
CA SER A 25 -12.77 -5.11 3.97
C SER A 25 -11.95 -3.82 4.01
N LEU A 26 -12.50 -2.72 3.50
CA LEU A 26 -11.89 -1.39 3.57
C LEU A 26 -11.77 -0.91 5.01
N VAL A 27 -12.88 -0.95 5.77
CA VAL A 27 -12.88 -0.48 7.16
C VAL A 27 -11.96 -1.33 8.03
N LEU A 28 -11.99 -2.65 7.83
CA LEU A 28 -11.09 -3.58 8.50
C LEU A 28 -9.62 -3.25 8.18
N ALA A 29 -9.30 -2.98 6.92
CA ALA A 29 -7.96 -2.62 6.48
C ALA A 29 -7.44 -1.32 7.13
N LEU A 30 -8.28 -0.30 7.17
CA LEU A 30 -7.97 1.00 7.81
C LEU A 30 -7.71 0.84 9.31
N LEU A 31 -8.54 0.06 9.99
CA LEU A 31 -8.34 -0.27 11.41
C LEU A 31 -7.06 -1.09 11.59
N ALA A 32 -6.85 -2.13 10.77
CA ALA A 32 -5.65 -2.96 10.81
C ALA A 32 -4.38 -2.11 10.68
N ARG A 33 -4.32 -1.21 9.69
CA ARG A 33 -3.18 -0.30 9.50
C ARG A 33 -2.92 0.55 10.73
N THR A 34 -3.97 1.13 11.31
CA THR A 34 -3.85 1.96 12.51
C THR A 34 -3.24 1.19 13.68
N PHE A 35 -3.74 -0.02 13.94
CA PHE A 35 -3.26 -0.84 15.06
C PHE A 35 -1.87 -1.42 14.80
N ILE A 36 -1.57 -1.90 13.59
CA ILE A 36 -0.27 -2.44 13.21
C ILE A 36 0.80 -1.36 13.31
N VAL A 37 0.58 -0.18 12.72
CA VAL A 37 1.53 0.94 12.78
C VAL A 37 1.73 1.43 14.21
N SER A 38 0.64 1.51 15.00
CA SER A 38 0.72 1.87 16.42
C SER A 38 1.53 0.85 17.24
N ALA A 39 1.39 -0.45 16.94
CA ALA A 39 2.14 -1.52 17.61
C ALA A 39 3.63 -1.51 17.23
N ILE A 40 3.95 -1.31 15.93
CA ILE A 40 5.33 -1.12 15.44
C ILE A 40 5.99 0.06 16.16
N ALA A 41 5.31 1.21 16.18
CA ALA A 41 5.80 2.40 16.85
C ALA A 41 5.97 2.20 18.38
N LYS A 42 5.01 1.53 19.00
CA LYS A 42 5.06 1.22 20.43
C LYS A 42 6.28 0.38 20.77
N TYR A 43 6.54 -0.69 19.98
CA TYR A 43 7.75 -1.49 20.14
C TYR A 43 9.01 -0.63 19.95
N THR A 44 9.13 0.07 18.84
CA THR A 44 10.32 0.87 18.50
C THR A 44 10.65 1.91 19.58
N LEU A 45 9.63 2.56 20.17
CA LEU A 45 9.84 3.58 21.21
C LEU A 45 10.04 3.04 22.62
N LEU A 46 9.50 1.85 22.94
CA LEU A 46 9.32 1.39 24.31
C LEU A 46 9.87 -0.02 24.56
N ASN A 47 10.70 -0.57 23.66
CA ASN A 47 11.38 -1.84 23.88
C ASN A 47 12.51 -1.69 24.93
N ARG A 48 12.89 -2.81 25.58
CA ARG A 48 13.94 -2.86 26.60
C ARG A 48 15.36 -2.86 26.04
N PHE A 49 15.54 -3.11 24.74
CA PHE A 49 16.83 -3.43 24.14
C PHE A 49 17.46 -2.24 23.42
N GLY A 50 16.72 -1.13 23.26
CA GLY A 50 17.18 0.01 22.46
C GLY A 50 17.11 -0.26 20.96
N ASP A 51 16.29 -1.24 20.52
CA ASP A 51 16.06 -1.53 19.11
C ASP A 51 15.41 -0.31 18.44
N THR A 52 15.97 0.12 17.32
CA THR A 52 15.50 1.29 16.56
C THR A 52 14.68 0.90 15.35
N GLN A 53 14.70 -0.39 15.00
CA GLN A 53 13.92 -0.96 13.90
C GLN A 53 13.14 -2.17 14.37
N ILE A 54 11.95 -2.34 13.83
CA ILE A 54 11.07 -3.48 14.16
C ILE A 54 11.68 -4.83 13.75
N LEU A 55 12.51 -4.86 12.71
CA LEU A 55 13.20 -6.07 12.25
C LEU A 55 14.17 -6.62 13.30
N GLU A 56 14.79 -5.77 14.11
CA GLU A 56 15.64 -6.19 15.24
C GLU A 56 14.81 -6.97 16.28
N GLY A 57 13.59 -6.50 16.55
CA GLY A 57 12.63 -7.20 17.40
C GLY A 57 12.23 -8.57 16.85
N TYR A 58 11.90 -8.63 15.58
CA TYR A 58 11.55 -9.90 14.92
C TYR A 58 12.70 -10.91 14.96
N ARG A 59 13.94 -10.48 14.80
CA ARG A 59 15.10 -11.34 14.97
C ARG A 59 15.19 -11.96 16.37
N ARG A 60 14.77 -11.21 17.40
CA ARG A 60 14.75 -11.71 18.79
C ARG A 60 13.72 -12.82 19.00
N LEU A 61 12.67 -12.85 18.18
CA LEU A 61 11.70 -13.95 18.18
C LEU A 61 12.23 -15.18 17.42
N PHE A 62 12.67 -14.96 16.19
CA PHE A 62 13.20 -16.01 15.32
C PHE A 62 14.38 -15.49 14.50
N LYS A 63 15.52 -16.14 14.60
CA LYS A 63 16.77 -15.72 13.94
C LYS A 63 16.63 -15.54 12.43
N PHE A 64 15.83 -16.38 11.77
CA PHE A 64 15.65 -16.36 10.32
C PHE A 64 14.49 -15.47 9.84
N PHE A 65 13.72 -14.90 10.75
CA PHE A 65 12.54 -14.11 10.38
C PHE A 65 12.88 -12.85 9.56
N PRO A 66 13.92 -12.06 9.90
CA PRO A 66 14.32 -10.93 9.08
C PRO A 66 14.75 -11.33 7.66
N LEU A 67 15.42 -12.47 7.51
CA LEU A 67 15.81 -13.00 6.20
C LEU A 67 14.59 -13.39 5.37
N PHE A 68 13.60 -14.08 5.96
CA PHE A 68 12.34 -14.40 5.33
C PHE A 68 11.64 -13.12 4.83
N LEU A 69 11.52 -12.11 5.69
CA LEU A 69 10.94 -10.83 5.30
C LEU A 69 11.73 -10.13 4.20
N ALA A 70 13.05 -10.20 4.18
CA ALA A 70 13.88 -9.65 3.12
C ALA A 70 13.56 -10.28 1.76
N VAL A 71 13.42 -11.61 1.70
CA VAL A 71 13.05 -12.33 0.46
C VAL A 71 11.64 -11.92 0.00
N VAL A 72 10.67 -11.86 0.92
CA VAL A 72 9.31 -11.43 0.61
C VAL A 72 9.29 -9.99 0.10
N VAL A 73 10.06 -9.08 0.71
CA VAL A 73 10.20 -7.69 0.27
C VAL A 73 10.80 -7.60 -1.14
N LEU A 74 11.80 -8.42 -1.46
CA LEU A 74 12.39 -8.42 -2.80
C LEU A 74 11.37 -8.82 -3.88
N ILE A 75 10.55 -9.84 -3.63
CA ILE A 75 9.57 -10.34 -4.60
C ILE A 75 8.35 -9.42 -4.66
N ALA A 76 7.63 -9.25 -3.56
CA ALA A 76 6.40 -8.50 -3.54
C ALA A 76 6.64 -6.98 -3.67
N GLY A 77 7.74 -6.48 -3.14
CA GLY A 77 8.17 -5.10 -3.33
C GLY A 77 8.48 -4.78 -4.78
N PHE A 78 9.06 -5.73 -5.54
CA PHE A 78 9.25 -5.59 -6.99
C PHE A 78 7.91 -5.43 -7.73
N VAL A 79 6.91 -6.27 -7.45
CA VAL A 79 5.58 -6.18 -8.09
C VAL A 79 4.90 -4.86 -7.75
N ILE A 80 4.95 -4.43 -6.49
CA ILE A 80 4.40 -3.14 -6.06
C ILE A 80 5.11 -1.96 -6.75
N GLN A 81 6.44 -2.00 -6.88
CA GLN A 81 7.19 -0.95 -7.56
C GLN A 81 6.87 -0.92 -9.07
N SER A 82 6.63 -2.07 -9.66
CA SER A 82 6.17 -2.20 -11.05
C SER A 82 4.83 -1.50 -11.26
N MET A 83 3.88 -1.69 -10.35
CA MET A 83 2.60 -0.99 -10.35
C MET A 83 2.77 0.53 -10.20
N PHE A 84 3.61 0.99 -9.26
CA PHE A 84 3.83 2.43 -9.06
C PHE A 84 4.49 3.09 -10.28
N LEU A 85 5.48 2.43 -10.90
CA LEU A 85 6.12 2.97 -12.09
C LEU A 85 5.13 3.02 -13.26
N LYS A 86 4.34 1.96 -13.47
CA LYS A 86 3.30 1.94 -14.51
C LYS A 86 2.25 3.03 -14.26
N ALA A 87 1.79 3.21 -13.02
CA ALA A 87 0.85 4.26 -12.66
C ALA A 87 1.40 5.67 -12.94
N CYS A 88 2.68 5.93 -12.60
CA CYS A 88 3.34 7.18 -12.96
C CYS A 88 3.42 7.36 -14.48
N ALA A 89 3.81 6.31 -15.19
CA ALA A 89 4.00 6.35 -16.63
C ALA A 89 2.68 6.58 -17.38
N THR A 90 1.62 5.84 -17.02
CA THR A 90 0.29 6.01 -17.63
C THR A 90 -0.29 7.39 -17.31
N GLY A 91 -0.19 7.83 -16.03
CA GLY A 91 -0.65 9.16 -15.64
C GLY A 91 0.09 10.27 -16.40
N PHE A 92 1.42 10.20 -16.53
CA PHE A 92 2.21 11.16 -17.29
C PHE A 92 1.85 11.14 -18.79
N TYR A 93 1.72 9.95 -19.37
CA TYR A 93 1.34 9.77 -20.77
C TYR A 93 -0.02 10.43 -21.08
N GLN A 94 -1.02 10.15 -20.25
CA GLN A 94 -2.37 10.70 -20.43
C GLN A 94 -2.42 12.23 -20.21
N LEU A 95 -1.71 12.75 -19.23
CA LEU A 95 -1.59 14.19 -18.96
C LEU A 95 -0.90 14.95 -20.10
N THR A 96 -0.02 14.27 -20.86
CA THR A 96 0.68 14.86 -22.02
C THR A 96 -0.03 14.62 -23.35
N GLY A 97 -1.30 14.19 -23.32
CA GLY A 97 -2.18 14.06 -24.47
C GLY A 97 -2.43 12.63 -24.95
N GLY A 98 -1.66 11.62 -24.48
CA GLY A 98 -1.93 10.21 -24.75
C GLY A 98 -1.79 9.74 -26.21
N ASN A 99 -1.21 10.55 -27.12
CA ASN A 99 -1.25 10.33 -28.56
C ASN A 99 0.13 10.11 -29.19
N TRP A 100 1.20 10.13 -28.38
CA TRP A 100 2.57 10.03 -28.85
C TRP A 100 3.19 8.66 -28.52
N GLY A 101 4.15 8.22 -29.33
CA GLY A 101 4.87 6.97 -29.10
C GLY A 101 4.12 5.69 -29.46
N GLY A 102 2.87 5.77 -29.97
CA GLY A 102 2.07 4.61 -30.34
C GLY A 102 1.88 3.61 -29.18
N GLU A 103 1.97 2.32 -29.45
CA GLU A 103 1.85 1.25 -28.44
C GLU A 103 2.91 1.34 -27.33
N TYR A 104 4.05 1.97 -27.59
CA TYR A 104 5.15 2.15 -26.63
C TYR A 104 5.08 3.47 -25.85
N GLY A 105 4.02 4.27 -26.00
CA GLY A 105 3.91 5.57 -25.33
C GLY A 105 4.04 5.50 -23.82
N THR A 106 3.37 4.55 -23.17
CA THR A 106 3.48 4.31 -21.73
C THR A 106 4.89 3.84 -21.34
N PHE A 107 5.52 2.98 -22.14
CA PHE A 107 6.88 2.52 -21.89
C PHE A 107 7.91 3.66 -21.98
N ILE A 108 7.81 4.53 -22.99
CA ILE A 108 8.67 5.71 -23.14
C ILE A 108 8.44 6.66 -21.94
N SER A 109 7.19 6.85 -21.54
CA SER A 109 6.82 7.62 -20.35
C SER A 109 7.46 7.04 -19.08
N ALA A 110 7.49 5.70 -18.96
CA ALA A 110 8.15 5.02 -17.85
C ALA A 110 9.65 5.29 -17.80
N ILE A 111 10.33 5.34 -18.96
CA ILE A 111 11.75 5.72 -19.04
C ILE A 111 11.94 7.15 -18.54
N ILE A 112 11.12 8.10 -19.00
CA ILE A 112 11.21 9.50 -18.57
C ILE A 112 11.02 9.62 -17.05
N VAL A 113 9.95 9.01 -16.53
CA VAL A 113 9.64 9.02 -15.08
C VAL A 113 10.73 8.34 -14.28
N MET A 114 11.27 7.22 -14.76
CA MET A 114 12.38 6.51 -14.11
C MET A 114 13.63 7.38 -14.00
N VAL A 115 14.06 8.02 -15.10
CA VAL A 115 15.22 8.94 -15.11
C VAL A 115 14.99 10.09 -14.15
N PHE A 116 13.80 10.68 -14.17
CA PHE A 116 13.43 11.73 -13.23
C PHE A 116 13.47 11.25 -11.77
N THR A 117 12.98 10.04 -11.49
CA THR A 117 13.03 9.43 -10.15
C THR A 117 14.46 9.21 -9.68
N ILE A 118 15.36 8.73 -10.55
CA ILE A 118 16.78 8.57 -10.24
C ILE A 118 17.39 9.92 -9.83
N PHE A 119 17.09 10.98 -10.58
CA PHE A 119 17.54 12.33 -10.24
C PHE A 119 16.99 12.82 -8.90
N LEU A 120 15.73 12.52 -8.60
CA LEU A 120 15.09 12.88 -7.33
C LEU A 120 15.69 12.17 -6.12
N VAL A 121 15.90 10.85 -6.25
CA VAL A 121 16.50 10.03 -5.19
C VAL A 121 17.93 10.48 -4.87
N ALA A 122 18.65 10.99 -5.88
CA ALA A 122 19.99 11.55 -5.70
C ALA A 122 19.98 12.92 -4.99
N SER A 123 18.87 13.65 -5.00
CA SER A 123 18.77 15.03 -4.47
C SER A 123 17.94 15.12 -3.19
N LYS A 124 18.61 15.19 -2.03
CA LYS A 124 17.93 15.30 -0.70
C LYS A 124 17.07 16.58 -0.53
N LYS A 125 17.34 17.67 -1.26
CA LYS A 125 16.63 18.96 -1.10
C LYS A 125 15.25 18.97 -1.77
N GLN A 126 15.05 18.19 -2.81
CA GLN A 126 13.80 18.20 -3.59
C GLN A 126 12.69 17.39 -2.93
N PHE A 127 13.01 16.50 -2.00
CA PHE A 127 12.03 15.68 -1.29
C PHE A 127 10.96 16.51 -0.56
N LYS A 128 11.33 17.66 0.03
CA LYS A 128 10.37 18.56 0.70
C LYS A 128 9.32 19.14 -0.28
N LEU A 129 9.75 19.52 -1.49
CA LEU A 129 8.84 20.04 -2.51
C LEU A 129 7.80 18.98 -2.89
N PHE A 130 8.24 17.73 -3.05
CA PHE A 130 7.33 16.61 -3.35
C PHE A 130 6.33 16.35 -2.23
N GLU A 131 6.74 16.49 -0.98
CA GLU A 131 5.83 16.36 0.16
C GLU A 131 4.70 17.41 0.11
N TYR A 132 5.02 18.65 -0.26
CA TYR A 132 4.01 19.70 -0.46
C TYR A 132 3.08 19.40 -1.63
N ILE A 133 3.63 18.97 -2.77
CA ILE A 133 2.84 18.58 -3.95
C ILE A 133 1.90 17.42 -3.60
N ALA A 134 2.40 16.40 -2.91
CA ALA A 134 1.58 15.27 -2.48
C ALA A 134 0.43 15.67 -1.55
N ARG A 135 0.70 16.58 -0.61
CA ARG A 135 -0.35 17.09 0.29
C ARG A 135 -1.40 17.90 -0.48
N ALA A 136 -0.96 18.79 -1.37
CA ALA A 136 -1.86 19.58 -2.21
C ALA A 136 -2.70 18.66 -3.10
N ALA A 137 -2.09 17.67 -3.76
CA ALA A 137 -2.80 16.68 -4.57
C ALA A 137 -3.84 15.91 -3.75
N SER A 138 -3.49 15.45 -2.53
CA SER A 138 -4.43 14.72 -1.66
C SER A 138 -5.64 15.58 -1.28
N VAL A 139 -5.44 16.85 -0.95
CA VAL A 139 -6.54 17.78 -0.66
C VAL A 139 -7.40 18.00 -1.90
N THR A 140 -6.78 18.22 -3.05
CA THR A 140 -7.47 18.35 -4.34
C THR A 140 -8.32 17.12 -4.64
N MET A 141 -7.79 15.92 -4.44
CA MET A 141 -8.53 14.67 -4.60
C MET A 141 -9.78 14.61 -3.71
N ILE A 142 -9.64 14.93 -2.42
CA ILE A 142 -10.79 14.95 -1.49
C ILE A 142 -11.87 15.86 -2.04
N VAL A 143 -11.50 17.09 -2.42
CA VAL A 143 -12.46 18.08 -2.94
C VAL A 143 -13.15 17.56 -4.19
N PHE A 144 -12.40 17.02 -5.16
CA PHE A 144 -12.98 16.52 -6.40
C PHE A 144 -13.92 15.33 -6.21
N PHE A 145 -13.54 14.36 -5.37
CA PHE A 145 -14.41 13.20 -5.11
C PHE A 145 -15.63 13.55 -4.25
N VAL A 146 -15.52 14.56 -3.38
CA VAL A 146 -16.70 15.12 -2.70
C VAL A 146 -17.64 15.76 -3.74
N ILE A 147 -17.12 16.57 -4.66
CA ILE A 147 -17.92 17.18 -5.75
C ILE A 147 -18.55 16.07 -6.62
N ALA A 148 -17.79 15.05 -6.99
CA ALA A 148 -18.30 13.91 -7.77
C ALA A 148 -19.47 13.21 -7.06
N LEU A 149 -19.35 12.95 -5.75
CA LEU A 149 -20.42 12.33 -4.97
C LEU A 149 -21.68 13.24 -4.90
N PHE A 150 -21.49 14.55 -4.77
CA PHE A 150 -22.61 15.50 -4.82
C PHE A 150 -23.28 15.56 -6.20
N GLN A 151 -22.54 15.40 -7.29
CA GLN A 151 -23.09 15.37 -8.65
C GLN A 151 -23.91 14.11 -8.92
N ILE A 152 -23.53 12.97 -8.34
CA ILE A 152 -24.32 11.73 -8.39
C ILE A 152 -25.68 11.93 -7.70
N GLY A 153 -25.75 12.75 -6.64
CA GLY A 153 -26.99 13.21 -6.00
C GLY A 153 -27.69 12.19 -5.12
N HIS A 154 -27.17 10.97 -5.00
CA HIS A 154 -27.69 9.94 -4.08
C HIS A 154 -26.53 9.21 -3.38
N PHE A 155 -26.82 8.68 -2.20
CA PHE A 155 -25.91 7.84 -1.44
C PHE A 155 -26.71 6.79 -0.71
N ASP A 156 -26.48 5.52 -1.02
CA ASP A 156 -27.16 4.39 -0.37
C ASP A 156 -26.59 4.12 1.03
N VAL A 157 -27.03 4.92 1.99
CA VAL A 157 -26.66 4.76 3.41
C VAL A 157 -27.04 3.38 3.95
N ALA A 158 -28.15 2.83 3.50
CA ALA A 158 -28.66 1.54 3.99
C ALA A 158 -27.75 0.40 3.47
N GLY A 159 -27.41 0.41 2.18
CA GLY A 159 -26.47 -0.53 1.58
C GLY A 159 -25.07 -0.42 2.19
N PHE A 160 -24.57 0.80 2.41
CA PHE A 160 -23.30 1.05 3.10
C PHE A 160 -23.26 0.45 4.50
N LEU A 161 -24.27 0.74 5.33
CA LEU A 161 -24.35 0.21 6.70
C LEU A 161 -24.55 -1.31 6.70
N LYS A 162 -25.38 -1.84 5.81
CA LYS A 162 -25.56 -3.29 5.66
C LYS A 162 -24.24 -3.97 5.31
N GLY A 163 -23.54 -3.48 4.28
CA GLY A 163 -22.25 -4.03 3.85
C GLY A 163 -21.20 -4.00 4.95
N LEU A 164 -21.19 -2.94 5.77
CA LEU A 164 -20.22 -2.78 6.87
C LEU A 164 -20.31 -3.90 7.92
N PHE A 165 -21.51 -4.40 8.19
CA PHE A 165 -21.76 -5.36 9.28
C PHE A 165 -22.03 -6.79 8.81
N THR A 166 -22.20 -7.05 7.51
CA THR A 166 -22.55 -8.39 7.02
C THR A 166 -21.35 -9.30 6.80
N PHE A 167 -20.15 -8.79 6.63
CA PHE A 167 -18.91 -9.56 6.37
C PHE A 167 -19.08 -10.64 5.27
N GLN A 168 -19.93 -10.35 4.29
CA GLN A 168 -20.19 -11.28 3.21
C GLN A 168 -19.13 -11.16 2.13
N VAL A 169 -18.71 -12.32 1.62
CA VAL A 169 -18.01 -12.44 0.34
C VAL A 169 -19.03 -13.07 -0.58
N THR A 170 -19.49 -12.33 -1.57
CA THR A 170 -20.49 -12.83 -2.54
C THR A 170 -19.97 -14.08 -3.23
N ALA A 171 -20.84 -15.08 -3.40
CA ALA A 171 -20.56 -16.30 -4.16
C ALA A 171 -20.76 -16.08 -5.68
N GLU A 172 -20.62 -14.84 -6.18
CA GLU A 172 -20.82 -14.55 -7.60
C GLU A 172 -19.68 -15.09 -8.45
N ASP A 173 -20.02 -15.48 -9.68
CA ASP A 173 -19.21 -16.24 -10.65
C ASP A 173 -17.97 -15.52 -11.22
N GLN A 174 -17.51 -14.42 -10.65
CA GLN A 174 -16.24 -13.81 -11.05
C GLN A 174 -15.09 -14.60 -10.45
N SER A 175 -14.42 -15.34 -11.31
CA SER A 175 -13.17 -16.05 -10.99
C SER A 175 -11.96 -15.22 -11.39
N GLY A 176 -10.77 -15.63 -10.96
CA GLY A 176 -9.52 -14.99 -11.35
C GLY A 176 -9.19 -13.75 -10.53
N VAL A 177 -8.52 -12.79 -11.19
CA VAL A 177 -7.98 -11.57 -10.54
C VAL A 177 -9.07 -10.70 -9.92
N PHE A 178 -10.25 -10.66 -10.52
CA PHE A 178 -11.39 -9.86 -10.05
C PHE A 178 -12.35 -10.63 -9.16
N GLY A 179 -12.04 -11.86 -8.75
CA GLY A 179 -12.87 -12.61 -7.81
C GLY A 179 -13.10 -11.87 -6.47
N PRO A 180 -14.28 -11.99 -5.84
CA PRO A 180 -14.66 -11.19 -4.68
C PRO A 180 -13.69 -11.33 -3.49
N LEU A 181 -13.22 -12.54 -3.26
CA LEU A 181 -12.22 -12.80 -2.21
C LEU A 181 -10.87 -12.15 -2.54
N VAL A 182 -10.43 -12.24 -3.80
CA VAL A 182 -9.17 -11.67 -4.27
C VAL A 182 -9.21 -10.16 -4.15
N VAL A 183 -10.30 -9.53 -4.59
CA VAL A 183 -10.50 -8.07 -4.51
C VAL A 183 -10.59 -7.61 -3.05
N ALA A 184 -11.29 -8.33 -2.17
CA ALA A 184 -11.31 -8.02 -0.73
C ALA A 184 -9.91 -8.14 -0.11
N CYS A 185 -9.14 -9.17 -0.47
CA CYS A 185 -7.75 -9.35 -0.01
C CYS A 185 -6.81 -8.27 -0.56
N ALA A 186 -6.99 -7.89 -1.83
CA ALA A 186 -6.24 -6.79 -2.44
C ALA A 186 -6.53 -5.45 -1.73
N THR A 187 -7.79 -5.18 -1.38
CA THR A 187 -8.18 -4.01 -0.60
C THR A 187 -7.53 -4.02 0.78
N ILE A 188 -7.58 -5.15 1.49
CA ILE A 188 -6.91 -5.28 2.78
C ILE A 188 -5.39 -5.11 2.61
N GLY A 189 -4.80 -5.70 1.58
CA GLY A 189 -3.37 -5.61 1.30
C GLY A 189 -2.89 -4.22 0.97
N SER A 190 -3.62 -3.53 0.12
CA SER A 190 -3.33 -2.15 -0.27
C SER A 190 -3.49 -1.20 0.92
N VAL A 191 -4.68 -1.13 1.47
CA VAL A 191 -5.06 -0.13 2.48
C VAL A 191 -4.44 -0.41 3.85
N ALA A 192 -4.35 -1.67 4.29
CA ALA A 192 -3.64 -2.01 5.53
C ALA A 192 -2.13 -1.79 5.45
N GLY A 193 -1.57 -1.70 4.24
CA GLY A 193 -0.19 -1.30 4.01
C GLY A 193 0.87 -2.31 4.42
N ASN A 194 0.51 -3.49 4.85
CA ASN A 194 1.36 -4.67 5.17
C ASN A 194 2.87 -4.39 5.37
N MET A 195 3.73 -4.80 4.42
CA MET A 195 5.19 -4.57 4.46
C MET A 195 5.59 -3.09 4.51
N PRO A 196 5.00 -2.15 3.74
CA PRO A 196 5.30 -0.73 3.89
C PRO A 196 5.15 -0.19 5.31
N ASN A 197 4.30 -0.79 6.15
CA ASN A 197 4.18 -0.39 7.56
C ASN A 197 5.47 -0.62 8.37
N LEU A 198 6.27 -1.63 8.00
CA LEU A 198 7.55 -1.90 8.67
C LEU A 198 8.54 -0.74 8.51
N LEU A 199 8.39 0.06 7.44
CA LEU A 199 9.18 1.28 7.19
C LEU A 199 8.92 2.36 8.24
N TYR A 200 7.79 2.31 8.96
CA TYR A 200 7.44 3.34 9.92
C TYR A 200 8.48 3.50 11.04
N SER A 201 9.10 2.39 11.46
CA SER A 201 10.21 2.44 12.42
C SER A 201 11.42 3.22 11.89
N GLY A 202 11.75 3.06 10.61
CA GLY A 202 12.78 3.84 9.92
C GLY A 202 12.43 5.33 9.84
N PHE A 203 11.20 5.66 9.48
CA PHE A 203 10.75 7.07 9.45
C PHE A 203 10.78 7.75 10.82
N MET A 204 10.46 7.03 11.90
CA MET A 204 10.61 7.56 13.26
C MET A 204 12.08 7.83 13.60
N ARG A 205 12.98 6.92 13.22
CA ARG A 205 14.42 7.12 13.38
C ARG A 205 14.92 8.35 12.62
N ASP A 206 14.51 8.53 11.36
CA ASP A 206 14.88 9.67 10.53
C ASP A 206 14.34 11.01 11.09
N LYS A 207 13.20 10.98 11.80
CA LYS A 207 12.64 12.11 12.56
C LYS A 207 13.35 12.33 13.91
N GLY A 208 14.29 11.47 14.31
CA GLY A 208 14.95 11.51 15.62
C GLY A 208 14.05 11.14 16.79
N TRP A 209 12.96 10.41 16.54
CA TRP A 209 12.02 9.98 17.58
C TRP A 209 12.52 8.70 18.25
N SER A 210 12.95 8.83 19.49
CA SER A 210 13.39 7.70 20.33
C SER A 210 12.92 7.89 21.79
N GLY A 211 12.51 6.78 22.39
CA GLY A 211 12.09 6.71 23.78
C GLY A 211 10.65 7.16 24.07
N PRO A 212 10.21 7.02 25.33
CA PRO A 212 8.81 7.17 25.76
C PRO A 212 8.22 8.57 25.50
N ARG A 213 9.03 9.62 25.55
CA ARG A 213 8.60 11.03 25.40
C ARG A 213 7.92 11.30 24.07
N TYR A 214 8.25 10.54 23.03
CA TYR A 214 7.70 10.73 21.68
C TYR A 214 6.41 9.97 21.44
N ARG A 215 5.94 9.11 22.37
CA ARG A 215 4.76 8.27 22.16
C ARG A 215 3.50 9.07 21.86
N LYS A 216 3.24 10.16 22.60
CA LYS A 216 2.07 11.03 22.35
C LYS A 216 2.16 11.73 20.99
N LEU A 217 3.34 12.25 20.63
CA LEU A 217 3.57 12.89 19.33
C LEU A 217 3.37 11.90 18.18
N GLN A 218 3.86 10.67 18.33
CA GLN A 218 3.69 9.61 17.35
C GLN A 218 2.20 9.22 17.18
N GLN A 219 1.44 9.14 18.27
CA GLN A 219 0.01 8.86 18.19
C GLN A 219 -0.75 9.99 17.45
N LEU A 220 -0.40 11.24 17.70
CA LEU A 220 -0.97 12.38 16.98
C LEU A 220 -0.61 12.34 15.49
N ASP A 221 0.66 12.09 15.15
CA ASP A 221 1.14 11.93 13.77
C ASP A 221 0.37 10.79 13.05
N LEU A 222 0.12 9.69 13.73
CA LEU A 222 -0.65 8.57 13.19
C LEU A 222 -2.11 8.96 12.91
N ILE A 223 -2.79 9.58 13.86
CA ILE A 223 -4.20 9.98 13.72
C ILE A 223 -4.34 11.02 12.61
N THR A 224 -3.49 12.05 12.59
CA THR A 224 -3.53 13.09 11.55
C THR A 224 -3.21 12.55 10.16
N GLY A 225 -2.41 11.48 10.08
CA GLY A 225 -2.14 10.78 8.83
C GLY A 225 -3.25 9.86 8.39
N MET A 226 -3.89 9.17 9.32
CA MET A 226 -4.94 8.20 9.01
C MET A 226 -6.28 8.85 8.64
N ALA A 227 -6.63 10.00 9.24
CA ALA A 227 -7.92 10.64 9.00
C ALA A 227 -8.17 10.99 7.51
N PRO A 228 -7.24 11.66 6.78
CA PRO A 228 -7.41 11.89 5.34
C PRO A 228 -7.50 10.58 4.55
N LEU A 229 -6.72 9.57 4.94
CA LEU A 229 -6.74 8.27 4.28
C LEU A 229 -8.11 7.59 4.39
N PHE A 230 -8.74 7.63 5.58
CA PHE A 230 -10.11 7.14 5.78
C PHE A 230 -11.10 7.84 4.85
N ILE A 231 -11.06 9.17 4.83
CA ILE A 231 -12.00 9.98 4.04
C ILE A 231 -11.83 9.65 2.55
N ILE A 232 -10.61 9.69 2.03
CA ILE A 232 -10.33 9.48 0.61
C ILE A 232 -10.78 8.10 0.15
N ASN A 233 -10.44 7.04 0.89
CA ASN A 233 -10.79 5.68 0.48
C ASN A 233 -12.30 5.44 0.48
N ILE A 234 -13.02 5.97 1.47
CA ILE A 234 -14.48 5.89 1.50
C ILE A 234 -15.10 6.67 0.34
N LEU A 235 -14.56 7.84 -0.01
CA LEU A 235 -15.06 8.63 -1.14
C LEU A 235 -14.85 7.91 -2.47
N PHE A 236 -13.66 7.34 -2.73
CA PHE A 236 -13.41 6.55 -3.93
C PHE A 236 -14.36 5.38 -4.05
N TRP A 237 -14.53 4.65 -2.94
CA TRP A 237 -15.46 3.53 -2.89
C TRP A 237 -16.89 3.96 -3.20
N ALA A 238 -17.37 4.99 -2.52
CA ALA A 238 -18.74 5.48 -2.67
C ALA A 238 -19.03 5.96 -4.09
N VAL A 239 -18.14 6.76 -4.69
CA VAL A 239 -18.30 7.23 -6.07
C VAL A 239 -18.38 6.06 -7.04
N ALA A 240 -17.51 5.07 -6.90
CA ALA A 240 -17.52 3.89 -7.77
C ALA A 240 -18.75 3.00 -7.54
N ALA A 241 -19.20 2.83 -6.30
CA ALA A 241 -20.39 2.05 -5.98
C ALA A 241 -21.69 2.72 -6.49
N GLU A 242 -21.82 4.03 -6.29
CA GLU A 242 -23.04 4.75 -6.66
C GLU A 242 -23.17 5.04 -8.16
N HIS A 243 -22.04 5.15 -8.87
CA HIS A 243 -22.07 5.44 -10.30
C HIS A 243 -21.91 4.18 -11.15
N VAL A 244 -20.83 3.42 -10.95
CA VAL A 244 -20.51 2.27 -11.81
C VAL A 244 -21.34 1.05 -11.44
N HIS A 245 -21.31 0.63 -10.17
CA HIS A 245 -22.05 -0.56 -9.73
C HIS A 245 -23.56 -0.39 -9.86
N ALA A 246 -24.10 0.74 -9.45
CA ALA A 246 -25.51 1.03 -9.59
C ALA A 246 -25.97 1.09 -11.06
N GLY A 247 -25.06 1.46 -11.98
CA GLY A 247 -25.28 1.41 -13.43
C GLY A 247 -25.08 0.01 -14.06
N GLY A 248 -24.74 -1.01 -13.28
CA GLY A 248 -24.47 -2.38 -13.77
C GLY A 248 -23.12 -2.53 -14.46
N GLY A 249 -22.21 -1.55 -14.30
CA GLY A 249 -20.85 -1.58 -14.82
C GLY A 249 -19.84 -2.24 -13.87
N SER A 250 -18.59 -2.34 -14.34
CA SER A 250 -17.45 -2.81 -13.56
C SER A 250 -16.18 -2.07 -13.96
N ILE A 251 -15.16 -2.09 -13.11
CA ILE A 251 -13.83 -1.55 -13.41
C ILE A 251 -12.85 -2.71 -13.52
N SER A 252 -12.19 -2.81 -14.67
CA SER A 252 -11.16 -3.81 -14.99
C SER A 252 -9.80 -3.20 -15.27
N ASP A 253 -9.75 -1.93 -15.65
CA ASP A 253 -8.51 -1.20 -15.91
C ASP A 253 -8.57 0.26 -15.44
N GLU A 254 -7.46 0.96 -15.64
CA GLU A 254 -7.34 2.38 -15.27
C GLU A 254 -8.15 3.32 -16.17
N PHE A 255 -8.51 2.90 -17.38
CA PHE A 255 -9.32 3.70 -18.31
C PHE A 255 -10.79 3.66 -17.93
N ASP A 256 -11.29 2.53 -17.42
CA ASP A 256 -12.63 2.44 -16.84
C ASP A 256 -12.82 3.47 -15.71
N MET A 257 -11.78 3.65 -14.86
CA MET A 257 -11.80 4.69 -13.82
C MET A 257 -11.84 6.10 -14.42
N ALA A 258 -11.14 6.33 -15.52
CA ALA A 258 -11.15 7.61 -16.21
C ALA A 258 -12.51 7.87 -16.88
N ASN A 259 -13.13 6.85 -17.49
CA ASN A 259 -14.47 6.93 -18.06
C ASN A 259 -15.53 7.23 -16.98
N MET A 260 -15.46 6.55 -15.82
CA MET A 260 -16.31 6.86 -14.67
C MET A 260 -16.25 8.35 -14.32
N MET A 261 -15.05 8.91 -14.24
CA MET A 261 -14.90 10.34 -13.91
C MET A 261 -15.35 11.25 -15.06
N ALA A 262 -15.23 10.81 -16.33
CA ALA A 262 -15.76 11.54 -17.48
C ALA A 262 -17.29 11.61 -17.46
N ASP A 263 -17.94 10.52 -17.12
CA ASP A 263 -19.40 10.44 -17.02
C ASP A 263 -19.96 11.36 -15.92
N ILE A 264 -19.23 11.46 -14.78
CA ILE A 264 -19.67 12.26 -13.64
C ILE A 264 -19.34 13.75 -13.83
N MET A 265 -18.12 14.08 -14.28
CA MET A 265 -17.58 15.44 -14.26
C MET A 265 -17.30 16.01 -15.67
N GLY A 266 -17.67 15.27 -16.72
CA GLY A 266 -17.36 15.65 -18.10
C GLY A 266 -15.84 15.61 -18.40
N PRO A 267 -15.36 16.38 -19.37
CA PRO A 267 -13.98 16.32 -19.85
C PRO A 267 -12.90 16.63 -18.79
N ILE A 268 -13.26 17.29 -17.69
CA ILE A 268 -12.33 17.62 -16.60
C ILE A 268 -12.07 16.39 -15.72
N GLY A 269 -13.03 15.46 -15.63
CA GLY A 269 -12.94 14.28 -14.77
C GLY A 269 -11.69 13.42 -15.02
N PRO A 270 -11.47 12.94 -16.25
CA PRO A 270 -10.28 12.15 -16.59
C PRO A 270 -8.97 12.89 -16.31
N PHE A 271 -8.89 14.19 -16.66
CA PHE A 271 -7.69 14.99 -16.41
C PHE A 271 -7.35 15.04 -14.92
N VAL A 272 -8.33 15.27 -14.06
CA VAL A 272 -8.14 15.29 -12.62
C VAL A 272 -7.72 13.91 -12.10
N LEU A 273 -8.36 12.84 -12.56
CA LEU A 273 -8.00 11.48 -12.16
C LEU A 273 -6.53 11.17 -12.51
N TRP A 274 -6.13 11.43 -13.76
CA TRP A 274 -4.75 11.18 -14.20
C TRP A 274 -3.73 12.02 -13.42
N LEU A 275 -4.07 13.28 -13.13
CA LEU A 275 -3.24 14.13 -12.29
C LEU A 275 -3.10 13.55 -10.88
N CYS A 276 -4.19 13.06 -10.31
CA CYS A 276 -4.21 12.44 -9.00
C CYS A 276 -3.39 11.14 -8.96
N ILE A 277 -3.57 10.25 -9.93
CA ILE A 277 -2.79 9.02 -10.07
C ILE A 277 -1.30 9.34 -10.20
N PHE A 278 -0.95 10.27 -11.09
CA PHE A 278 0.44 10.69 -11.30
C PHE A 278 1.07 11.24 -10.01
N CYS A 279 0.40 12.19 -9.34
CA CYS A 279 0.90 12.80 -8.12
C CYS A 279 1.04 11.79 -6.97
N ALA A 280 0.07 10.88 -6.79
CA ALA A 280 0.14 9.84 -5.79
C ALA A 280 1.28 8.85 -6.06
N ALA A 281 1.44 8.43 -7.32
CA ALA A 281 2.46 7.48 -7.71
C ALA A 281 3.86 8.08 -7.68
N ILE A 282 4.09 9.29 -8.22
CA ILE A 282 5.41 9.92 -8.27
C ILE A 282 5.95 10.29 -6.88
N THR A 283 5.10 10.49 -5.91
CA THR A 283 5.52 10.72 -4.53
C THR A 283 5.79 9.42 -3.77
N SER A 284 5.09 8.34 -4.13
CA SER A 284 5.22 7.02 -3.50
C SER A 284 6.40 6.23 -4.04
N PHE A 285 6.60 6.22 -5.36
CA PHE A 285 7.61 5.41 -6.05
C PHE A 285 9.03 5.63 -5.51
N PRO A 286 9.60 6.87 -5.45
CA PRO A 286 10.94 7.09 -4.93
C PRO A 286 11.09 6.74 -3.45
N THR A 287 10.06 7.05 -2.66
CA THR A 287 10.07 6.82 -1.21
C THR A 287 10.07 5.33 -0.89
N GLN A 288 9.24 4.56 -1.57
CA GLN A 288 9.16 3.12 -1.37
C GLN A 288 10.37 2.39 -1.95
N THR A 289 10.94 2.87 -3.08
CA THR A 289 12.20 2.34 -3.63
C THR A 289 13.31 2.31 -2.58
N ARG A 290 13.53 3.42 -1.86
CA ARG A 290 14.51 3.48 -0.77
C ARG A 290 14.08 2.60 0.41
N GLY A 291 12.81 2.65 0.78
CA GLY A 291 12.27 1.91 1.91
C GLY A 291 12.39 0.40 1.73
N PHE A 292 11.99 -0.14 0.58
CA PHE A 292 12.11 -1.57 0.30
C PHE A 292 13.57 -2.03 0.23
N ALA A 293 14.45 -1.23 -0.37
CA ALA A 293 15.88 -1.54 -0.34
C ALA A 293 16.42 -1.60 1.10
N GLN A 294 15.99 -0.67 1.96
CA GLN A 294 16.37 -0.68 3.37
C GLN A 294 15.84 -1.91 4.11
N LEU A 295 14.57 -2.28 3.93
CA LEU A 295 14.01 -3.48 4.55
C LEU A 295 14.72 -4.75 4.07
N ALA A 296 14.98 -4.86 2.76
CA ALA A 296 15.66 -6.01 2.19
C ALA A 296 17.09 -6.14 2.75
N ILE A 297 17.87 -5.08 2.73
CA ILE A 297 19.27 -5.09 3.22
C ILE A 297 19.33 -5.27 4.74
N SER A 298 18.51 -4.55 5.52
CA SER A 298 18.48 -4.73 6.97
C SER A 298 18.06 -6.16 7.34
N GLY A 299 17.10 -6.74 6.62
CA GLY A 299 16.69 -8.13 6.83
C GLY A 299 17.80 -9.14 6.48
N LEU A 300 18.54 -8.90 5.39
CA LEU A 300 19.70 -9.71 5.02
C LEU A 300 20.82 -9.61 6.05
N HIS A 301 21.17 -8.40 6.52
CA HIS A 301 22.20 -8.21 7.55
C HIS A 301 21.82 -8.90 8.86
N LEU A 302 20.59 -8.71 9.34
CA LEU A 302 20.10 -9.31 10.57
C LEU A 302 19.97 -10.84 10.48
N GLY A 303 19.71 -11.39 9.29
CA GLY A 303 19.60 -12.83 9.04
C GLY A 303 20.92 -13.54 8.78
N THR A 304 22.00 -12.79 8.53
CA THR A 304 23.33 -13.33 8.18
C THR A 304 24.41 -12.78 9.10
N LYS A 305 25.69 -13.08 8.81
CA LYS A 305 26.85 -12.56 9.57
C LYS A 305 27.19 -11.08 9.25
N GLY A 306 26.42 -10.41 8.40
CA GLY A 306 26.63 -8.99 8.02
C GLY A 306 26.28 -7.99 9.12
N GLU A 307 25.58 -8.41 10.18
CA GLU A 307 25.09 -7.55 11.25
C GLU A 307 26.18 -6.71 11.94
N GLU A 308 27.28 -7.33 12.33
CA GLU A 308 28.34 -6.63 13.06
C GLU A 308 29.01 -5.54 12.21
N LYS A 309 29.15 -5.80 10.90
CA LYS A 309 29.79 -4.87 9.98
C LYS A 309 28.94 -3.65 9.66
N TRP A 310 27.63 -3.83 9.51
CA TRP A 310 26.72 -2.81 8.98
C TRP A 310 25.71 -2.27 9.99
N LYS A 311 25.83 -2.63 11.26
CA LYS A 311 24.88 -2.22 12.31
C LYS A 311 24.64 -0.70 12.31
N GLY A 312 23.40 -0.30 12.03
CA GLY A 312 22.99 1.11 11.97
C GLY A 312 23.48 1.88 10.72
N ARG A 313 24.17 1.22 9.78
CA ARG A 313 24.74 1.79 8.56
C ARG A 313 24.37 1.01 7.31
N ASP A 314 23.17 0.46 7.25
CA ASP A 314 22.69 -0.38 6.14
C ASP A 314 22.79 0.33 4.77
N GLU A 315 22.60 1.65 4.75
CA GLU A 315 22.68 2.46 3.53
C GLU A 315 24.10 2.66 2.98
N GLU A 316 25.14 2.37 3.77
CA GLU A 316 26.54 2.42 3.34
C GLU A 316 26.96 1.15 2.61
N ASP A 317 26.18 0.06 2.72
CA ASP A 317 26.44 -1.16 1.98
C ASP A 317 26.29 -0.92 0.47
N PRO A 318 27.31 -1.25 -0.36
CA PRO A 318 27.20 -1.14 -1.81
C PRO A 318 26.00 -1.88 -2.41
N TRP A 319 25.54 -2.97 -1.79
CA TRP A 319 24.37 -3.71 -2.22
C TRP A 319 23.06 -2.93 -2.01
N PHE A 320 22.99 -2.03 -1.03
CA PHE A 320 21.84 -1.15 -0.84
C PHE A 320 21.52 -0.37 -2.12
N LYS A 321 22.51 0.36 -2.65
CA LYS A 321 22.33 1.16 -3.87
C LYS A 321 22.02 0.27 -5.09
N ARG A 322 22.65 -0.92 -5.19
CA ARG A 322 22.38 -1.85 -6.29
C ARG A 322 20.95 -2.38 -6.26
N ILE A 323 20.47 -2.84 -5.12
CA ILE A 323 19.09 -3.33 -4.96
C ILE A 323 18.11 -2.19 -5.19
N GLN A 324 18.36 -1.01 -4.62
CA GLN A 324 17.52 0.16 -4.80
C GLN A 324 17.38 0.54 -6.28
N MET A 325 18.51 0.63 -7.00
CA MET A 325 18.51 1.11 -8.38
C MET A 325 18.08 0.02 -9.37
N VAL A 326 18.58 -1.21 -9.22
CA VAL A 326 18.30 -2.27 -10.19
C VAL A 326 16.92 -2.88 -9.91
N VAL A 327 16.72 -3.43 -8.70
CA VAL A 327 15.51 -4.22 -8.41
C VAL A 327 14.27 -3.34 -8.28
N PHE A 328 14.38 -2.19 -7.62
CA PHE A 328 13.22 -1.37 -7.28
C PHE A 328 13.06 -0.09 -8.13
N THR A 329 13.97 0.20 -9.07
CA THR A 329 13.84 1.38 -9.94
C THR A 329 13.90 0.99 -11.41
N ILE A 330 14.93 0.25 -11.86
CA ILE A 330 15.14 -0.01 -13.28
C ILE A 330 14.29 -1.20 -13.78
N VAL A 331 14.40 -2.37 -13.13
CA VAL A 331 13.73 -3.58 -13.60
C VAL A 331 12.19 -3.43 -13.62
N PRO A 332 11.52 -2.69 -12.72
CA PRO A 332 10.09 -2.40 -12.81
C PRO A 332 9.59 -1.83 -14.13
N ILE A 333 10.47 -1.27 -14.97
CA ILE A 333 10.10 -0.73 -16.27
C ILE A 333 9.48 -1.78 -17.21
N ILE A 334 9.81 -3.05 -17.02
CA ILE A 334 9.27 -4.17 -17.79
C ILE A 334 7.73 -4.21 -17.70
N ALA A 335 7.17 -3.82 -16.56
CA ALA A 335 5.72 -3.77 -16.36
C ALA A 335 5.01 -2.68 -17.19
N SER A 336 5.76 -1.77 -17.80
CA SER A 336 5.22 -0.73 -18.68
C SER A 336 5.25 -1.11 -20.18
N LEU A 337 5.74 -2.31 -20.51
CA LEU A 337 5.66 -2.85 -21.87
C LEU A 337 4.19 -3.09 -22.27
N PRO A 338 3.85 -3.00 -23.57
CA PRO A 338 2.48 -3.22 -24.05
C PRO A 338 1.88 -4.58 -23.68
N ALA A 339 2.72 -5.63 -23.63
CA ALA A 339 2.29 -6.99 -23.26
C ALA A 339 2.17 -7.21 -21.73
N ALA A 340 2.48 -6.21 -20.90
CA ALA A 340 2.40 -6.35 -19.46
C ALA A 340 0.98 -6.06 -18.94
N PRO A 341 0.54 -6.73 -17.85
CA PRO A 341 -0.77 -6.50 -17.23
C PRO A 341 -1.00 -5.01 -16.93
N ASN A 342 -2.25 -4.57 -16.96
CA ASN A 342 -2.61 -3.20 -16.64
C ASN A 342 -2.31 -2.83 -15.17
N MET A 343 -2.39 -1.55 -14.81
CA MET A 343 -2.07 -1.06 -13.47
C MET A 343 -2.97 -1.65 -12.40
N VAL A 344 -4.26 -1.85 -12.71
CA VAL A 344 -5.25 -2.40 -11.77
C VAL A 344 -4.90 -3.84 -11.42
N VAL A 345 -4.62 -4.67 -12.41
CA VAL A 345 -4.23 -6.08 -12.25
C VAL A 345 -2.92 -6.19 -11.45
N LEU A 346 -1.90 -5.40 -11.78
CA LEU A 346 -0.64 -5.36 -11.04
C LEU A 346 -0.84 -4.97 -9.56
N ASN A 347 -1.75 -4.03 -9.30
CA ASN A 347 -2.10 -3.65 -7.93
C ASN A 347 -2.73 -4.81 -7.16
N ILE A 348 -3.74 -5.46 -7.76
CA ILE A 348 -4.45 -6.58 -7.12
C ILE A 348 -3.49 -7.73 -6.81
N ILE A 349 -2.64 -8.12 -7.76
CA ILE A 349 -1.66 -9.19 -7.57
C ILE A 349 -0.62 -8.82 -6.50
N GLY A 350 -0.01 -7.65 -6.62
CA GLY A 350 1.04 -7.23 -5.70
C GLY A 350 0.56 -7.11 -4.26
N THR A 351 -0.62 -6.53 -4.06
CA THR A 351 -1.20 -6.35 -2.73
C THR A 351 -1.72 -7.67 -2.15
N SER A 352 -2.33 -8.53 -2.97
CA SER A 352 -2.77 -9.87 -2.54
C SER A 352 -1.58 -10.75 -2.14
N LEU A 353 -0.49 -10.71 -2.91
CA LEU A 353 0.75 -11.41 -2.59
C LEU A 353 1.34 -10.94 -1.25
N CYS A 354 1.36 -9.63 -1.03
CA CYS A 354 1.82 -9.07 0.24
C CYS A 354 0.94 -9.51 1.40
N THR A 355 -0.38 -9.48 1.23
CA THR A 355 -1.33 -9.83 2.29
C THR A 355 -1.19 -11.30 2.67
N SER A 356 -1.19 -12.19 1.68
CA SER A 356 -1.16 -13.63 1.93
C SER A 356 0.15 -14.11 2.55
N ILE A 357 1.30 -13.53 2.14
CA ILE A 357 2.60 -14.03 2.60
C ILE A 357 3.10 -13.31 3.84
N SER A 358 2.92 -11.98 3.96
CA SER A 358 3.59 -11.23 5.03
C SER A 358 2.70 -10.87 6.21
N LEU A 359 1.41 -10.59 5.98
CA LEU A 359 0.54 -10.05 7.02
C LEU A 359 0.40 -10.94 8.27
N PRO A 360 0.16 -12.27 8.13
CA PRO A 360 0.04 -13.13 9.30
C PRO A 360 1.29 -13.12 10.17
N PHE A 361 2.45 -13.20 9.54
CA PHE A 361 3.72 -13.23 10.26
C PHE A 361 4.03 -11.90 10.94
N ILE A 362 3.74 -10.78 10.26
CA ILE A 362 3.91 -9.43 10.85
C ILE A 362 3.04 -9.30 12.09
N VAL A 363 1.75 -9.67 12.00
CA VAL A 363 0.81 -9.50 13.11
C VAL A 363 1.16 -10.42 14.29
N VAL A 364 1.47 -11.70 14.03
CA VAL A 364 1.87 -12.64 15.09
C VAL A 364 3.13 -12.17 15.79
N GLY A 365 4.13 -11.73 15.03
CA GLY A 365 5.35 -11.19 15.61
C GLY A 365 5.09 -9.95 16.47
N LEU A 366 4.21 -9.04 16.04
CA LEU A 366 3.81 -7.86 16.82
C LEU A 366 3.08 -8.24 18.11
N ILE A 367 2.14 -9.20 18.05
CA ILE A 367 1.46 -9.70 19.24
C ILE A 367 2.50 -10.16 20.27
N TRP A 368 3.44 -10.98 19.84
CA TRP A 368 4.44 -11.56 20.72
C TRP A 368 5.37 -10.50 21.32
N LEU A 369 5.86 -9.58 20.48
CA LEU A 369 6.77 -8.51 20.92
C LEU A 369 6.10 -7.56 21.90
N THR A 370 4.88 -7.10 21.57
CA THR A 370 4.24 -6.01 22.33
C THR A 370 3.45 -6.48 23.55
N SER A 371 3.11 -7.78 23.63
CA SER A 371 2.38 -8.35 24.78
C SER A 371 3.28 -8.96 25.86
N SER A 372 4.60 -9.03 25.62
CA SER A 372 5.53 -9.67 26.56
C SER A 372 6.41 -8.68 27.31
N LYS A 373 6.43 -8.80 28.64
CA LYS A 373 7.35 -8.07 29.53
C LYS A 373 8.83 -8.34 29.23
N LYS A 374 9.14 -9.45 28.56
CA LYS A 374 10.50 -9.78 28.13
C LYS A 374 11.04 -8.76 27.13
N TYR A 375 10.19 -8.24 26.26
CA TYR A 375 10.60 -7.37 25.15
C TYR A 375 10.25 -5.89 25.40
N MET A 376 9.17 -5.63 26.12
CA MET A 376 8.67 -4.28 26.40
C MET A 376 9.04 -3.79 27.79
N MET A 377 9.16 -2.48 27.98
CA MET A 377 9.20 -1.87 29.31
C MET A 377 7.92 -2.20 30.07
N ASP A 378 7.98 -2.36 31.39
CA ASP A 378 6.85 -2.86 32.19
C ASP A 378 5.57 -2.02 32.05
N CYS A 379 5.70 -0.71 31.94
CA CYS A 379 4.58 0.21 31.72
C CYS A 379 4.05 0.23 30.27
N ALA A 380 4.73 -0.46 29.36
CA ALA A 380 4.47 -0.37 27.93
C ALA A 380 3.92 -1.66 27.32
N VAL A 381 3.72 -2.70 28.11
CA VAL A 381 3.09 -3.95 27.65
C VAL A 381 1.66 -3.67 27.17
N ASN A 382 1.21 -4.36 26.14
CA ASN A 382 -0.14 -4.19 25.62
C ASN A 382 -1.21 -4.42 26.72
N LYS A 383 -2.21 -3.57 26.71
CA LYS A 383 -3.45 -3.82 27.45
C LYS A 383 -4.21 -4.98 26.81
N LYS A 384 -5.06 -5.66 27.58
CA LYS A 384 -5.83 -6.82 27.10
C LYS A 384 -6.60 -6.54 25.80
N TRP A 385 -7.21 -5.36 25.69
CA TRP A 385 -7.97 -4.98 24.49
C TRP A 385 -7.07 -4.75 23.27
N GLU A 386 -5.86 -4.19 23.42
CA GLU A 386 -4.89 -4.01 22.34
C GLU A 386 -4.44 -5.37 21.80
N THR A 387 -4.15 -6.31 22.69
CA THR A 387 -3.81 -7.69 22.33
C THR A 387 -4.99 -8.39 21.65
N ALA A 388 -6.21 -8.22 22.17
CA ALA A 388 -7.41 -8.83 21.58
C ALA A 388 -7.64 -8.36 20.14
N ILE A 389 -7.47 -7.08 19.84
CA ILE A 389 -7.58 -6.55 18.48
C ILE A 389 -6.49 -7.13 17.58
N LEU A 390 -5.24 -7.17 18.02
CA LEU A 390 -4.16 -7.76 17.22
C LEU A 390 -4.39 -9.25 16.96
N VAL A 391 -4.89 -10.00 17.94
CA VAL A 391 -5.25 -11.41 17.77
C VAL A 391 -6.39 -11.58 16.77
N PHE A 392 -7.43 -10.76 16.85
CA PHE A 392 -8.53 -10.76 15.89
C PHE A 392 -8.02 -10.49 14.46
N LEU A 393 -7.18 -9.47 14.27
CA LEU A 393 -6.53 -9.18 12.98
C LEU A 393 -5.64 -10.33 12.51
N GLY A 394 -4.93 -10.99 13.43
CA GLY A 394 -4.12 -12.17 13.12
C GLY A 394 -4.95 -13.34 12.63
N ILE A 395 -6.08 -13.63 13.27
CA ILE A 395 -7.01 -14.69 12.84
C ILE A 395 -7.51 -14.39 11.42
N ILE A 396 -7.97 -13.18 11.16
CA ILE A 396 -8.44 -12.78 9.82
C ILE A 396 -7.30 -12.93 8.79
N ALA A 397 -6.09 -12.46 9.10
CA ALA A 397 -4.94 -12.59 8.22
C ALA A 397 -4.64 -14.05 7.86
N PHE A 398 -4.72 -14.96 8.83
CA PHE A 398 -4.53 -16.39 8.59
C PHE A 398 -5.65 -17.00 7.73
N VAL A 399 -6.91 -16.66 8.00
CA VAL A 399 -8.06 -17.14 7.20
C VAL A 399 -7.90 -16.69 5.75
N ILE A 400 -7.60 -15.41 5.52
CA ILE A 400 -7.34 -14.85 4.18
C ILE A 400 -6.20 -15.62 3.50
N THR A 401 -5.09 -15.82 4.19
CA THR A 401 -3.91 -16.51 3.65
C THR A 401 -4.25 -17.92 3.18
N ILE A 402 -4.96 -18.70 4.00
CA ILE A 402 -5.33 -20.09 3.66
C ILE A 402 -6.23 -20.10 2.42
N GLN A 403 -7.14 -19.15 2.28
CA GLN A 403 -8.08 -19.10 1.16
C GLN A 403 -7.43 -18.53 -0.13
N LEU A 404 -6.47 -17.62 0.01
CA LEU A 404 -5.88 -16.93 -1.13
C LEU A 404 -4.67 -17.64 -1.75
N ILE A 405 -3.83 -18.31 -0.95
CA ILE A 405 -2.64 -19.02 -1.46
C ILE A 405 -2.96 -19.98 -2.63
N PRO A 406 -4.02 -20.79 -2.57
CA PRO A 406 -4.37 -21.67 -3.70
C PRO A 406 -4.77 -20.94 -4.98
N GLN A 407 -5.22 -19.68 -4.87
CA GLN A 407 -5.67 -18.88 -6.02
C GLN A 407 -4.53 -18.11 -6.68
N LEU A 408 -3.41 -17.89 -5.99
CA LEU A 408 -2.28 -17.12 -6.52
C LEU A 408 -1.78 -17.62 -7.88
N PRO A 409 -1.56 -18.93 -8.13
CA PRO A 409 -1.10 -19.39 -9.45
C PRO A 409 -2.06 -19.03 -10.57
N GLY A 410 -3.38 -19.20 -10.36
CA GLY A 410 -4.42 -18.82 -11.33
C GLY A 410 -4.40 -17.33 -11.62
N MET A 411 -4.29 -16.48 -10.60
CA MET A 411 -4.21 -15.03 -10.77
C MET A 411 -3.05 -14.59 -11.67
N PHE A 412 -1.88 -15.23 -11.52
CA PHE A 412 -0.73 -14.92 -12.39
C PHE A 412 -0.97 -15.36 -13.83
N ILE A 413 -1.57 -16.53 -14.05
CA ILE A 413 -1.89 -17.02 -15.41
C ILE A 413 -2.91 -16.09 -16.07
N ASP A 414 -3.99 -15.74 -15.38
CA ASP A 414 -5.06 -14.87 -15.89
C ASP A 414 -4.55 -13.45 -16.19
N ALA A 415 -3.59 -12.95 -15.41
CA ALA A 415 -3.02 -11.62 -15.59
C ALA A 415 -2.23 -11.47 -16.91
N PHE A 416 -1.64 -12.54 -17.42
CA PHE A 416 -0.90 -12.54 -18.69
C PHE A 416 -1.72 -13.11 -19.86
N ALA A 417 -2.95 -13.56 -19.61
CA ALA A 417 -3.88 -14.01 -20.64
C ALA A 417 -4.81 -12.89 -21.14
N GLN A 418 -4.86 -11.76 -20.42
CA GLN A 418 -5.59 -10.54 -20.80
C GLN A 418 -4.72 -9.64 -21.68
#